data_59792e940d386709eee0c956fedf672a
#
_entry.id   59792e940d386709eee0c956fedf672a
#
_cell.length_a   1.000
_cell.length_b   1.000
_cell.length_c   1.000
_cell.angle_alpha   90.00
_cell.angle_beta   90.00
_cell.angle_gamma   90.00
#
_symmetry.space_group_name_H-M   'P 1'
#
loop_
_entity.id
_entity.type
_entity.pdbx_description
1 polymer ?
#
loop_
_entity_poly.entity_id
_entity_poly.type
_entity_poly.pdbx_seq_one_letter_code
_entity_poly.pdbx_strand_id
1 'polypeptide(L)'
;MKKFFGILGGMGTLATTNFLVEMNKRHFPENDQDYFNYILMNHADIPDRTEFILDPTKPNPVEAVIEDVHMLNLLQPEFIIMPCNTIHYFFDDIQKETDIPILNMVDLTVGYIAEHY
;
A
#
# COMPACT_ATOMS: atom_id res chain seq x y z
N MET A 1 1.86 19.17 5.48
CA MET A 1 1.06 18.16 6.23
C MET A 1 1.86 17.72 7.43
N LYS A 2 1.31 17.87 8.63
CA LYS A 2 2.01 17.45 9.85
C LYS A 2 1.88 15.96 10.12
N LYS A 3 0.74 15.38 9.79
CA LYS A 3 0.42 13.99 10.03
C LYS A 3 -0.22 13.41 8.77
N PHE A 4 0.44 12.47 8.15
CA PHE A 4 -0.04 11.88 6.90
C PHE A 4 0.52 10.49 6.73
N PHE A 5 -0.08 9.70 5.87
CA PHE A 5 0.43 8.39 5.50
C PHE A 5 0.63 8.30 3.99
N GLY A 6 1.36 7.29 3.56
CA GLY A 6 1.64 7.02 2.16
C GLY A 6 0.80 5.85 1.65
N ILE A 7 0.40 5.93 0.39
CA ILE A 7 -0.29 4.84 -0.30
C ILE A 7 0.50 4.50 -1.56
N LEU A 8 0.95 3.26 -1.64
CA LEU A 8 1.57 2.72 -2.85
C LEU A 8 0.50 2.01 -3.66
N GLY A 9 0.02 2.67 -4.69
CA GLY A 9 -1.05 2.18 -5.56
C GLY A 9 -0.58 1.93 -6.99
N GLY A 10 -1.56 1.68 -7.86
CA GLY A 10 -1.32 1.38 -9.27
C GLY A 10 -1.27 -0.11 -9.58
N MET A 11 -1.45 -0.95 -8.58
CA MET A 11 -1.37 -2.41 -8.71
C MET A 11 -2.72 -3.12 -8.46
N GLY A 12 -3.84 -2.84 -9.14
CA GLY A 12 -3.91 -1.89 -10.26
C GLY A 12 -4.57 -0.57 -9.88
N THR A 13 -4.64 0.29 -10.88
CA THR A 13 -5.13 1.65 -10.72
C THR A 13 -6.60 1.72 -10.28
N LEU A 14 -7.48 0.94 -10.90
CA LEU A 14 -8.91 0.97 -10.53
C LEU A 14 -9.14 0.40 -9.12
N ALA A 15 -8.41 -0.62 -8.73
CA ALA A 15 -8.47 -1.16 -7.37
C ALA A 15 -8.00 -0.11 -6.35
N THR A 16 -6.95 0.64 -6.68
CA THR A 16 -6.47 1.76 -5.86
C THR A 16 -7.52 2.84 -5.71
N THR A 17 -8.15 3.26 -6.81
CA THR A 17 -9.22 4.26 -6.78
C THR A 17 -10.39 3.80 -5.92
N ASN A 18 -10.80 2.54 -6.07
CA ASN A 18 -11.88 1.98 -5.29
C ASN A 18 -11.54 1.94 -3.80
N PHE A 19 -10.31 1.58 -3.46
CA PHE A 19 -9.82 1.61 -2.08
C PHE A 19 -9.94 3.02 -1.47
N LEU A 20 -9.52 4.05 -2.21
CA LEU A 20 -9.62 5.44 -1.74
C LEU A 20 -11.08 5.85 -1.47
N VAL A 21 -11.97 5.49 -2.38
CA VAL A 21 -13.40 5.78 -2.23
C VAL A 21 -13.95 5.12 -0.97
N GLU A 22 -13.67 3.83 -0.78
CA GLU A 22 -14.14 3.07 0.38
C GLU A 22 -13.54 3.59 1.69
N MET A 23 -12.25 3.92 1.70
CA MET A 23 -11.58 4.50 2.87
C MET A 23 -12.25 5.81 3.29
N ASN A 24 -12.47 6.70 2.33
CA ASN A 24 -13.05 8.02 2.62
C ASN A 24 -14.54 7.94 2.98
N LYS A 25 -15.27 6.98 2.44
CA LYS A 25 -16.67 6.74 2.83
C LYS A 25 -16.80 6.18 4.24
N ARG A 26 -15.90 5.28 4.66
CA ARG A 26 -15.94 4.67 5.99
C ARG A 26 -15.52 5.63 7.09
N HIS A 27 -14.57 6.52 6.78
CA HIS A 27 -14.23 7.64 7.62
C HIS A 27 -14.97 8.88 7.13
N PHE A 28 -16.20 9.06 7.59
CA PHE A 28 -17.08 10.10 7.08
C PHE A 28 -17.21 11.24 8.11
N PRO A 29 -16.25 12.16 8.17
CA PRO A 29 -16.31 13.28 9.11
C PRO A 29 -17.34 14.34 8.69
N GLU A 30 -17.71 15.22 9.63
CA GLU A 30 -18.64 16.31 9.37
C GLU A 30 -18.02 17.44 8.55
N ASN A 31 -16.69 17.62 8.65
CA ASN A 31 -15.98 18.71 7.98
C ASN A 31 -14.90 18.16 7.04
N ASP A 32 -14.70 18.86 5.91
CA ASP A 32 -13.66 18.50 4.95
C ASP A 32 -12.26 18.43 5.58
N GLN A 33 -11.99 19.30 6.55
CA GLN A 33 -10.70 19.39 7.22
C GLN A 33 -10.36 18.17 8.08
N ASP A 34 -11.33 17.33 8.38
CA ASP A 34 -11.16 16.16 9.25
C ASP A 34 -10.94 14.85 8.47
N TYR A 35 -10.90 14.90 7.13
CA TYR A 35 -10.48 13.76 6.32
C TYR A 35 -8.99 13.50 6.52
N PHE A 36 -8.54 12.32 6.10
CA PHE A 36 -7.14 11.92 6.22
C PHE A 36 -6.23 12.73 5.30
N ASN A 37 -5.04 13.05 5.79
CA ASN A 37 -3.95 13.52 4.94
C ASN A 37 -3.17 12.31 4.43
N TYR A 38 -2.99 12.20 3.12
CA TYR A 38 -2.19 11.12 2.55
C TYR A 38 -1.57 11.53 1.23
N ILE A 39 -0.51 10.83 0.86
CA ILE A 39 0.14 10.96 -0.43
C ILE A 39 -0.01 9.64 -1.16
N LEU A 40 -0.61 9.70 -2.34
CA LEU A 40 -0.77 8.54 -3.22
C LEU A 40 0.31 8.55 -4.29
N MET A 41 1.05 7.45 -4.39
CA MET A 41 1.90 7.16 -5.53
C MET A 41 1.20 6.10 -6.37
N ASN A 42 0.56 6.51 -7.45
CA ASN A 42 -0.10 5.58 -8.37
C ASN A 42 0.88 5.18 -9.47
N HIS A 43 1.58 4.08 -9.28
CA HIS A 43 2.61 3.58 -10.20
C HIS A 43 2.01 2.46 -11.06
N ALA A 44 1.36 2.86 -12.15
CA ALA A 44 0.54 1.94 -12.96
C ALA A 44 1.35 0.91 -13.76
N ASP A 45 2.58 1.24 -14.14
CA ASP A 45 3.39 0.36 -14.98
C ASP A 45 4.33 -0.58 -14.20
N ILE A 46 4.06 -0.77 -12.90
CA ILE A 46 4.71 -1.83 -12.14
C ILE A 46 4.42 -3.18 -12.80
N PRO A 47 5.44 -4.01 -13.05
CA PRO A 47 5.24 -5.32 -13.66
C PRO A 47 4.20 -6.18 -12.92
N ASP A 48 3.54 -7.08 -13.66
CA ASP A 48 2.50 -7.95 -13.11
C ASP A 48 3.05 -8.81 -11.96
N ARG A 49 2.38 -8.78 -10.82
CA ARG A 49 2.82 -9.47 -9.59
C ARG A 49 2.60 -10.96 -9.68
N THR A 50 1.43 -11.38 -10.14
CA THR A 50 1.09 -12.80 -10.28
C THR A 50 1.98 -13.48 -11.31
N GLU A 51 2.20 -12.84 -12.44
CA GLU A 51 3.07 -13.36 -13.50
C GLU A 51 4.48 -13.62 -12.97
N PHE A 52 5.05 -12.70 -12.20
CA PHE A 52 6.37 -12.85 -11.61
C PHE A 52 6.41 -13.95 -10.53
N ILE A 53 5.38 -14.06 -9.70
CA ILE A 53 5.28 -15.11 -8.68
C ILE A 53 5.30 -16.50 -9.33
N LEU A 54 4.58 -16.64 -10.44
CA LEU A 54 4.49 -17.91 -11.16
C LEU A 54 5.72 -18.21 -12.02
N ASP A 55 6.41 -17.18 -12.51
CA ASP A 55 7.58 -17.31 -13.38
C ASP A 55 8.59 -16.19 -13.08
N PRO A 56 9.64 -16.48 -12.26
CA PRO A 56 10.64 -15.48 -11.88
C PRO A 56 11.52 -14.97 -13.03
N THR A 57 11.37 -15.50 -14.25
CA THR A 57 12.07 -14.95 -15.43
C THR A 57 11.36 -13.73 -15.99
N LYS A 58 10.14 -13.47 -15.56
CA LYS A 58 9.37 -12.29 -15.95
C LYS A 58 9.85 -11.03 -15.18
N PRO A 59 9.49 -9.82 -15.66
CA PRO A 59 9.90 -8.59 -14.98
C PRO A 59 9.52 -8.56 -13.51
N ASN A 60 10.45 -8.08 -12.68
CA ASN A 60 10.30 -8.07 -11.22
C ASN A 60 9.54 -6.83 -10.74
N PRO A 61 8.34 -6.98 -10.14
CA PRO A 61 7.58 -5.86 -9.60
C PRO A 61 8.17 -5.30 -8.30
N VAL A 62 8.93 -6.11 -7.56
CA VAL A 62 9.43 -5.73 -6.23
C VAL A 62 10.42 -4.57 -6.31
N GLU A 63 11.27 -4.55 -7.32
CA GLU A 63 12.24 -3.47 -7.52
C GLU A 63 11.56 -2.11 -7.71
N ALA A 64 10.47 -2.09 -8.48
CA ALA A 64 9.70 -0.86 -8.71
C ALA A 64 9.03 -0.38 -7.41
N VAL A 65 8.48 -1.31 -6.62
CA VAL A 65 7.86 -0.96 -5.34
C VAL A 65 8.92 -0.45 -4.35
N ILE A 66 10.11 -1.03 -4.33
CA ILE A 66 11.20 -0.58 -3.46
C ILE A 66 11.63 0.84 -3.84
N GLU A 67 11.70 1.17 -5.13
CA GLU A 67 11.97 2.54 -5.57
C GLU A 67 10.92 3.52 -5.00
N ASP A 68 9.65 3.16 -5.06
CA ASP A 68 8.57 3.99 -4.54
C ASP A 68 8.68 4.14 -3.01
N VAL A 69 9.04 3.07 -2.30
CA VAL A 69 9.29 3.11 -0.85
C VAL A 69 10.44 4.07 -0.52
N HIS A 70 11.53 4.03 -1.29
CA HIS A 70 12.65 4.95 -1.08
C HIS A 70 12.24 6.41 -1.30
N MET A 71 11.37 6.69 -2.26
CA MET A 71 10.83 8.03 -2.47
C MET A 71 9.97 8.47 -1.28
N LEU A 72 9.09 7.60 -0.78
CA LEU A 72 8.27 7.90 0.38
C LEU A 72 9.10 8.11 1.65
N ASN A 73 10.23 7.41 1.80
CA ASN A 73 11.14 7.62 2.93
C ASN A 73 11.59 9.09 3.04
N LEU A 74 11.76 9.77 1.92
CA LEU A 74 12.16 11.18 1.92
C LEU A 74 11.08 12.08 2.51
N LEU A 75 9.82 11.68 2.41
CA LEU A 75 8.67 12.47 2.87
C LEU A 75 8.29 12.16 4.32
N GLN A 76 8.79 11.06 4.89
CA GLN A 76 8.55 10.65 6.28
C GLN A 76 7.07 10.51 6.64
N PRO A 77 6.26 9.71 5.91
CA PRO A 77 4.90 9.42 6.34
C PRO A 77 4.89 8.61 7.64
N GLU A 78 3.79 8.61 8.37
CA GLU A 78 3.67 7.83 9.60
C GLU A 78 3.66 6.33 9.34
N PHE A 79 3.02 5.91 8.25
CA PHE A 79 2.97 4.52 7.80
C PHE A 79 2.66 4.48 6.31
N ILE A 80 2.75 3.30 5.72
CA ILE A 80 2.49 3.07 4.30
C ILE A 80 1.44 1.97 4.15
N ILE A 81 0.53 2.15 3.20
CA ILE A 81 -0.47 1.15 2.81
C ILE A 81 -0.18 0.75 1.37
N MET A 82 -0.28 -0.55 1.10
CA MET A 82 -0.22 -1.10 -0.27
C MET A 82 -1.55 -1.80 -0.56
N PRO A 83 -2.54 -1.12 -1.19
CA PRO A 83 -3.84 -1.74 -1.47
C PRO A 83 -3.78 -2.69 -2.65
N CYS A 84 -2.97 -3.73 -2.52
CA CYS A 84 -2.76 -4.77 -3.50
C CYS A 84 -2.48 -6.08 -2.76
N ASN A 85 -3.33 -7.07 -2.95
CA ASN A 85 -3.20 -8.33 -2.23
C ASN A 85 -1.94 -9.09 -2.61
N THR A 86 -1.68 -9.23 -3.90
CA THR A 86 -0.55 -10.05 -4.40
C THR A 86 0.82 -9.50 -4.05
N ILE A 87 0.97 -8.17 -3.91
CA ILE A 87 2.26 -7.60 -3.53
C ILE A 87 2.68 -7.99 -2.11
N HIS A 88 1.71 -8.37 -1.26
CA HIS A 88 1.99 -8.81 0.10
C HIS A 88 2.75 -10.13 0.16
N TYR A 89 2.81 -10.88 -0.95
CA TYR A 89 3.70 -12.02 -1.08
C TYR A 89 5.17 -11.63 -0.83
N PHE A 90 5.53 -10.40 -1.16
CA PHE A 90 6.88 -9.85 -1.00
C PHE A 90 7.00 -8.88 0.19
N PHE A 91 6.08 -8.93 1.12
CA PHE A 91 5.98 -7.95 2.20
C PHE A 91 7.30 -7.78 2.96
N ASP A 92 7.91 -8.89 3.38
CA ASP A 92 9.14 -8.83 4.18
C ASP A 92 10.30 -8.20 3.40
N ASP A 93 10.41 -8.51 2.11
CA ASP A 93 11.45 -7.93 1.24
C ASP A 93 11.28 -6.42 1.09
N ILE A 94 10.04 -5.95 1.09
CA ILE A 94 9.74 -4.53 0.96
C ILE A 94 9.91 -3.82 2.30
N GLN A 95 9.40 -4.39 3.39
CA GLN A 95 9.48 -3.77 4.72
C GLN A 95 10.93 -3.56 5.18
N LYS A 96 11.84 -4.45 4.85
CA LYS A 96 13.24 -4.29 5.25
C LYS A 96 13.94 -3.09 4.61
N GLU A 97 13.34 -2.50 3.58
CA GLU A 97 13.89 -1.33 2.88
C GLU A 97 13.51 0.00 3.52
N THR A 98 12.75 -0.02 4.62
CA THR A 98 12.32 1.19 5.30
C THR A 98 12.08 0.95 6.78
N ASP A 99 12.33 1.99 7.59
CA ASP A 99 11.94 2.01 9.00
C ASP A 99 10.49 2.44 9.20
N ILE A 100 9.84 2.94 8.14
CA ILE A 100 8.45 3.35 8.19
C ILE A 100 7.57 2.09 8.20
N PRO A 101 6.64 1.96 9.16
CA PRO A 101 5.76 0.78 9.21
C PRO A 101 4.90 0.68 7.96
N ILE A 102 4.90 -0.48 7.31
CA ILE A 102 3.96 -0.82 6.24
C ILE A 102 2.86 -1.67 6.85
N LEU A 103 1.60 -1.29 6.64
CA LEU A 103 0.48 -2.08 7.15
C LEU A 103 0.36 -3.39 6.36
N ASN A 104 0.41 -4.52 7.06
CA ASN A 104 0.27 -5.83 6.43
C ASN A 104 -1.21 -6.21 6.37
N MET A 105 -1.81 -6.14 5.18
CA MET A 105 -3.23 -6.41 4.98
C MET A 105 -3.60 -7.86 5.34
N VAL A 106 -2.69 -8.80 5.11
CA VAL A 106 -2.92 -10.21 5.42
C VAL A 106 -2.96 -10.40 6.94
N ASP A 107 -1.97 -9.87 7.66
CA ASP A 107 -1.92 -9.95 9.11
C ASP A 107 -3.12 -9.27 9.76
N LEU A 108 -3.51 -8.09 9.26
CA LEU A 108 -4.68 -7.38 9.77
C LEU A 108 -5.97 -8.17 9.56
N THR A 109 -6.12 -8.81 8.41
CA THR A 109 -7.29 -9.65 8.10
C THR A 109 -7.32 -10.89 8.97
N VAL A 110 -6.20 -11.58 9.10
CA VAL A 110 -6.09 -12.78 9.95
C VAL A 110 -6.33 -12.42 11.41
N GLY A 111 -5.77 -11.30 11.87
CA GLY A 111 -5.99 -10.79 13.23
C GLY A 111 -7.46 -10.51 13.51
N TYR A 112 -8.16 -9.89 12.56
CA TYR A 112 -9.60 -9.64 12.68
C TYR A 112 -10.40 -10.94 12.78
N ILE A 113 -10.09 -11.91 11.92
CA ILE A 113 -10.77 -13.22 11.94
C ILE A 113 -10.53 -13.92 13.29
N ALA A 114 -9.30 -13.95 13.77
CA ALA A 114 -8.95 -14.60 15.03
C ALA A 114 -9.67 -13.96 16.23
N GLU A 115 -9.91 -12.64 16.18
CA GLU A 115 -10.59 -11.89 17.24
C GLU A 115 -12.11 -12.08 17.23
N HIS A 116 -12.72 -12.31 16.05
CA HIS A 116 -14.17 -12.33 15.87
C HIS A 116 -14.75 -13.73 15.60
N TYR A 117 -13.92 -14.72 15.35
CA TYR A 117 -14.31 -16.10 15.07
C TYR A 117 -13.48 -17.08 15.90
#